data_ef70e67ec2df4b3f13102532c5723c7c
#
_entry.id   ef70e67ec2df4b3f13102532c5723c7c
#
_cell.length_a   1.000
_cell.length_b   1.000
_cell.length_c   1.000
_cell.angle_alpha   90.00
_cell.angle_beta   90.00
_cell.angle_gamma   90.00
#
_symmetry.space_group_name_H-M   'P 1'
#
loop_
_entity.id
_entity.type
_entity.pdbx_description
1 polymer ?
#
loop_
_entity_poly.entity_id
_entity_poly.type
_entity_poly.pdbx_seq_one_letter_code
_entity_poly.pdbx_strand_id
1 'polypeptide(L)'
;MLEGNLNYTGAVITWLKDDLKLISSAKETEGLAREANPADRTYLVPAFTGLGAPYWDEKATASISGITRTTGKAEVIKAALDCIAYQITDLVRAMEQDTGMRIEELRVDGGPTRNGYLMQFQSDITNKRVNIPDAEELSGIGAAYMAGISAGVYDLEKLAGNMKRSVYEPKMDDEIREKKYAGWKKAVDGVLSK
;
A
#
# COMPACT_ATOMS: atom_id res chain seq x y z
N MET A 1 2.00 19.62 -10.35
CA MET A 1 2.09 18.18 -10.06
C MET A 1 2.26 18.03 -8.55
N LEU A 2 1.44 17.19 -7.90
CA LEU A 2 1.64 16.80 -6.50
C LEU A 2 2.38 15.48 -6.44
N GLU A 3 3.29 15.33 -5.50
CA GLU A 3 4.02 14.10 -5.22
C GLU A 3 3.90 13.79 -3.73
N GLY A 4 3.64 12.53 -3.38
CA GLY A 4 3.62 12.04 -2.01
C GLY A 4 4.61 10.89 -1.86
N ASN A 5 5.41 10.91 -0.80
CA ASN A 5 6.38 9.87 -0.50
C ASN A 5 5.97 9.08 0.75
N LEU A 6 6.12 7.76 0.70
CA LEU A 6 5.94 6.85 1.83
C LEU A 6 7.27 6.22 2.19
N ASN A 7 7.69 6.38 3.44
CA ASN A 7 8.98 5.88 3.91
C ASN A 7 8.99 4.34 4.03
N TYR A 8 7.85 3.74 4.40
CA TYR A 8 7.78 2.32 4.75
C TYR A 8 6.63 1.60 4.03
N THR A 9 6.95 1.01 2.88
CA THR A 9 6.10 0.08 2.15
C THR A 9 6.75 -1.31 2.15
N GLY A 10 7.55 -1.64 1.15
CA GLY A 10 8.30 -2.90 1.09
C GLY A 10 9.23 -3.13 2.28
N ALA A 11 9.79 -2.06 2.87
CA ALA A 11 10.67 -2.13 4.03
C ALA A 11 10.00 -2.75 5.27
N VAL A 12 8.67 -2.61 5.45
CA VAL A 12 7.94 -3.29 6.52
C VAL A 12 8.02 -4.81 6.35
N ILE A 13 7.93 -5.31 5.12
CA ILE A 13 8.01 -6.75 4.83
C ILE A 13 9.45 -7.26 5.04
N THR A 14 10.45 -6.44 4.68
CA THR A 14 11.85 -6.73 4.97
C THR A 14 12.08 -6.85 6.48
N TRP A 15 11.57 -5.92 7.26
CA TRP A 15 11.62 -5.95 8.72
C TRP A 15 11.00 -7.21 9.33
N LEU A 16 9.81 -7.63 8.85
CA LEU A 16 9.18 -8.88 9.28
C LEU A 16 10.05 -10.10 8.99
N LYS A 17 10.77 -10.08 7.86
CA LYS A 17 11.61 -11.20 7.40
C LYS A 17 12.97 -11.19 8.08
N ASP A 18 13.68 -10.07 8.00
CA ASP A 18 15.12 -10.03 8.29
C ASP A 18 15.40 -9.71 9.76
N ASP A 19 14.56 -8.91 10.41
CA ASP A 19 14.73 -8.52 11.82
C ASP A 19 13.88 -9.39 12.75
N LEU A 20 12.58 -9.48 12.52
CA LEU A 20 11.68 -10.26 13.38
C LEU A 20 11.68 -11.76 13.08
N LYS A 21 12.18 -12.20 11.93
CA LYS A 21 12.20 -13.61 11.49
C LYS A 21 10.80 -14.28 11.50
N LEU A 22 9.75 -13.49 11.33
CA LEU A 22 8.37 -14.00 11.32
C LEU A 22 8.04 -14.71 10.02
N ILE A 23 8.71 -14.40 8.93
CA ILE A 23 8.54 -15.02 7.62
C ILE A 23 9.90 -15.34 7.02
N SER A 24 9.97 -16.35 6.15
CA SER A 24 11.17 -16.69 5.38
C SER A 24 11.19 -16.01 4.01
N SER A 25 10.01 -15.64 3.51
CA SER A 25 9.83 -15.02 2.20
C SER A 25 8.63 -14.06 2.20
N ALA A 26 8.73 -12.98 1.45
CA ALA A 26 7.59 -12.08 1.22
C ALA A 26 6.37 -12.79 0.60
N LYS A 27 6.59 -13.89 -0.12
CA LYS A 27 5.50 -14.69 -0.71
C LYS A 27 4.55 -15.33 0.31
N GLU A 28 5.03 -15.57 1.54
CA GLU A 28 4.20 -16.15 2.61
C GLU A 28 3.15 -15.16 3.14
N THR A 29 3.39 -13.87 2.97
CA THR A 29 2.56 -12.83 3.59
C THR A 29 1.11 -12.85 3.10
N GLU A 30 0.89 -13.17 1.82
CA GLU A 30 -0.47 -13.24 1.26
C GLU A 30 -1.29 -14.36 1.91
N GLY A 31 -0.72 -15.58 2.01
CA GLY A 31 -1.40 -16.72 2.63
C GLY A 31 -1.73 -16.42 4.09
N LEU A 32 -0.73 -15.97 4.86
CA LEU A 32 -0.90 -15.63 6.27
C LEU A 32 -1.93 -14.51 6.50
N ALA A 33 -1.94 -13.48 5.66
CA ALA A 33 -2.94 -12.41 5.78
C ALA A 33 -4.37 -12.90 5.51
N ARG A 34 -4.53 -13.88 4.61
CA ARG A 34 -5.83 -14.51 4.32
C ARG A 34 -6.30 -15.45 5.44
N GLU A 35 -5.37 -16.07 6.18
CA GLU A 35 -5.65 -16.94 7.32
C GLU A 35 -5.98 -16.15 8.59
N ALA A 36 -5.56 -14.89 8.68
CA ALA A 36 -5.78 -14.06 9.86
C ALA A 36 -7.27 -13.90 10.19
N ASN A 37 -7.57 -13.83 11.48
CA ASN A 37 -8.93 -13.62 11.95
C ASN A 37 -9.50 -12.31 11.40
N PRO A 38 -10.59 -12.34 10.61
CA PRO A 38 -11.17 -11.15 10.00
C PRO A 38 -11.73 -10.14 11.02
N ALA A 39 -12.01 -10.57 12.24
CA ALA A 39 -12.48 -9.74 13.34
C ALA A 39 -11.34 -9.06 14.12
N ASP A 40 -10.08 -9.46 13.89
CA ASP A 40 -8.91 -8.88 14.57
C ASP A 40 -8.75 -7.39 14.18
N ARG A 41 -8.31 -6.60 15.14
CA ARG A 41 -8.15 -5.16 15.02
C ARG A 41 -6.73 -4.72 15.37
N THR A 42 -5.77 -5.54 15.05
CA THR A 42 -4.36 -5.19 15.17
C THR A 42 -3.96 -4.21 14.08
N TYR A 43 -3.36 -3.10 14.47
CA TYR A 43 -2.82 -2.09 13.56
C TYR A 43 -1.32 -1.95 13.81
N LEU A 44 -0.55 -1.86 12.73
CA LEU A 44 0.87 -1.55 12.77
C LEU A 44 1.07 -0.16 12.18
N VAL A 45 1.67 0.75 12.94
CA VAL A 45 2.10 2.07 12.43
C VAL A 45 3.60 2.01 12.24
N PRO A 46 4.12 2.08 10.98
CA PRO A 46 5.52 1.82 10.69
C PRO A 46 6.37 3.09 10.78
N ALA A 47 6.26 3.84 11.88
CA ALA A 47 7.02 5.06 12.11
C ALA A 47 8.45 4.76 12.58
N PHE A 48 9.21 3.91 11.86
CA PHE A 48 10.59 3.52 12.25
C PHE A 48 11.57 4.69 12.22
N THR A 49 11.31 5.70 11.40
CA THR A 49 12.08 6.96 11.34
C THR A 49 11.14 8.17 11.30
N GLY A 50 10.12 8.13 12.14
CA GLY A 50 9.05 9.13 12.11
C GLY A 50 7.99 8.85 11.05
N LEU A 51 7.03 9.77 10.94
CA LEU A 51 5.95 9.78 9.96
C LEU A 51 6.16 10.95 8.99
N GLY A 52 6.14 10.65 7.69
CA GLY A 52 6.11 11.65 6.62
C GLY A 52 4.72 12.23 6.40
N ALA A 53 4.43 12.65 5.18
CA ALA A 53 3.11 13.17 4.80
C ALA A 53 1.99 12.16 5.08
N PRO A 54 0.82 12.64 5.54
CA PRO A 54 0.43 14.02 5.83
C PRO A 54 0.74 14.47 7.28
N TYR A 55 1.41 13.66 8.09
CA TYR A 55 1.57 13.88 9.54
C TYR A 55 2.77 14.74 9.90
N TRP A 56 3.88 14.60 9.17
CA TRP A 56 5.12 15.36 9.35
C TRP A 56 5.67 15.33 10.79
N ASP A 57 5.68 14.15 11.42
CA ASP A 57 6.17 13.95 12.78
C ASP A 57 7.43 13.06 12.79
N GLU A 58 8.59 13.67 12.87
CA GLU A 58 9.89 12.99 12.92
C GLU A 58 10.14 12.26 14.24
N LYS A 59 9.39 12.57 15.30
CA LYS A 59 9.54 11.96 16.63
C LYS A 59 8.62 10.77 16.85
N ALA A 60 7.64 10.57 15.97
CA ALA A 60 6.77 9.40 16.05
C ALA A 60 7.60 8.11 16.00
N THR A 61 7.20 7.11 16.79
CA THR A 61 7.85 5.80 16.81
C THR A 61 6.89 4.71 16.35
N ALA A 62 7.45 3.66 15.74
CA ALA A 62 6.64 2.54 15.27
C ALA A 62 5.89 1.86 16.43
N SER A 63 4.66 1.42 16.17
CA SER A 63 3.87 0.71 17.17
C SER A 63 3.00 -0.37 16.56
N ILE A 64 2.67 -1.38 17.38
CA ILE A 64 1.63 -2.36 17.09
C ILE A 64 0.57 -2.21 18.19
N SER A 65 -0.65 -1.89 17.80
CA SER A 65 -1.77 -1.64 18.72
C SER A 65 -2.95 -2.57 18.44
N GLY A 66 -3.90 -2.66 19.36
CA GLY A 66 -5.08 -3.50 19.21
C GLY A 66 -4.83 -5.01 19.41
N ILE A 67 -3.66 -5.40 19.92
CA ILE A 67 -3.31 -6.79 20.22
C ILE A 67 -4.23 -7.34 21.30
N THR A 68 -4.72 -8.55 21.07
CA THR A 68 -5.54 -9.32 22.01
C THR A 68 -4.91 -10.69 22.27
N ARG A 69 -5.51 -11.49 23.15
CA ARG A 69 -5.06 -12.86 23.42
C ARG A 69 -5.08 -13.76 22.18
N THR A 70 -5.91 -13.45 21.20
CA THR A 70 -6.06 -14.22 19.97
C THR A 70 -5.21 -13.69 18.80
N THR A 71 -4.53 -12.57 18.99
CA THR A 71 -3.62 -12.03 17.98
C THR A 71 -2.37 -12.90 17.90
N GLY A 72 -2.13 -13.47 16.74
CA GLY A 72 -0.97 -14.31 16.45
C GLY A 72 -0.14 -13.76 15.31
N LYS A 73 0.71 -14.61 14.77
CA LYS A 73 1.61 -14.30 13.65
C LYS A 73 0.83 -13.81 12.42
N ALA A 74 -0.26 -14.46 12.08
CA ALA A 74 -1.07 -14.15 10.91
C ALA A 74 -1.66 -12.74 10.99
N GLU A 75 -2.17 -12.34 12.15
CA GLU A 75 -2.75 -11.02 12.41
C GLU A 75 -1.69 -9.91 12.33
N VAL A 76 -0.49 -10.15 12.88
CA VAL A 76 0.62 -9.19 12.82
C VAL A 76 1.08 -8.99 11.37
N ILE A 77 1.19 -10.07 10.59
CA ILE A 77 1.57 -9.97 9.18
C ILE A 77 0.49 -9.28 8.36
N LYS A 78 -0.78 -9.58 8.63
CA LYS A 78 -1.90 -8.87 8.03
C LYS A 78 -1.85 -7.38 8.34
N ALA A 79 -1.63 -6.99 9.60
CA ALA A 79 -1.51 -5.59 10.00
C ALA A 79 -0.35 -4.87 9.29
N ALA A 80 0.75 -5.58 9.03
CA ALA A 80 1.89 -5.07 8.29
C ALA A 80 1.60 -4.86 6.79
N LEU A 81 0.78 -5.71 6.16
CA LEU A 81 0.30 -5.48 4.79
C LEU A 81 -0.74 -4.34 4.77
N ASP A 82 -1.70 -4.38 5.69
CA ASP A 82 -2.76 -3.39 5.78
C ASP A 82 -2.20 -1.97 5.99
N CYS A 83 -1.10 -1.82 6.76
CA CYS A 83 -0.50 -0.51 7.03
C CYS A 83 0.04 0.16 5.76
N ILE A 84 0.49 -0.61 4.77
CA ILE A 84 0.92 -0.07 3.46
C ILE A 84 -0.28 0.58 2.78
N ALA A 85 -1.40 -0.13 2.73
CA ALA A 85 -2.62 0.37 2.10
C ALA A 85 -3.23 1.58 2.84
N TYR A 86 -3.17 1.60 4.17
CA TYR A 86 -3.62 2.74 4.96
C TYR A 86 -2.78 4.00 4.71
N GLN A 87 -1.45 3.88 4.69
CA GLN A 87 -0.56 5.01 4.40
C GLN A 87 -0.84 5.59 3.00
N ILE A 88 -1.04 4.74 1.99
CA ILE A 88 -1.41 5.18 0.65
C ILE A 88 -2.78 5.88 0.68
N THR A 89 -3.74 5.38 1.47
CA THR A 89 -5.05 6.01 1.64
C THR A 89 -4.94 7.41 2.25
N ASP A 90 -4.07 7.59 3.26
CA ASP A 90 -3.80 8.89 3.86
C ASP A 90 -3.29 9.89 2.82
N LEU A 91 -2.33 9.49 1.97
CA LEU A 91 -1.81 10.35 0.91
C LEU A 91 -2.85 10.66 -0.16
N VAL A 92 -3.61 9.66 -0.61
CA VAL A 92 -4.67 9.85 -1.62
C VAL A 92 -5.71 10.85 -1.10
N ARG A 93 -6.16 10.69 0.15
CA ARG A 93 -7.13 11.61 0.77
C ARG A 93 -6.57 13.02 0.91
N ALA A 94 -5.29 13.15 1.31
CA ALA A 94 -4.63 14.46 1.40
C ALA A 94 -4.53 15.13 0.02
N MET A 95 -4.12 14.39 -1.02
CA MET A 95 -4.05 14.92 -2.39
C MET A 95 -5.42 15.34 -2.94
N GLU A 96 -6.47 14.55 -2.67
CA GLU A 96 -7.84 14.91 -3.05
C GLU A 96 -8.31 16.18 -2.33
N GLN A 97 -7.97 16.32 -1.05
CA GLN A 97 -8.31 17.51 -0.26
C GLN A 97 -7.58 18.75 -0.77
N ASP A 98 -6.28 18.65 -1.06
CA ASP A 98 -5.45 19.77 -1.50
C ASP A 98 -5.82 20.26 -2.91
N THR A 99 -6.21 19.34 -3.78
CA THR A 99 -6.53 19.67 -5.19
C THR A 99 -8.00 19.93 -5.45
N GLY A 100 -8.90 19.45 -4.58
CA GLY A 100 -10.34 19.38 -4.86
C GLY A 100 -10.70 18.39 -5.98
N MET A 101 -9.74 17.62 -6.49
CA MET A 101 -9.94 16.65 -7.57
C MET A 101 -10.10 15.25 -7.01
N ARG A 102 -11.06 14.49 -7.53
CA ARG A 102 -11.24 13.10 -7.17
C ARG A 102 -10.30 12.19 -7.97
N ILE A 103 -9.59 11.31 -7.29
CA ILE A 103 -8.77 10.26 -7.89
C ILE A 103 -9.66 9.03 -8.08
N GLU A 104 -9.84 8.58 -9.32
CA GLU A 104 -10.72 7.42 -9.61
C GLU A 104 -9.94 6.10 -9.66
N GLU A 105 -8.66 6.15 -10.00
CA GLU A 105 -7.82 4.97 -10.25
C GLU A 105 -6.41 5.16 -9.69
N LEU A 106 -5.87 4.11 -9.09
CA LEU A 106 -4.46 3.99 -8.73
C LEU A 106 -3.77 3.07 -9.74
N ARG A 107 -2.77 3.57 -10.42
CA ARG A 107 -1.88 2.77 -11.27
C ARG A 107 -0.65 2.43 -10.45
N VAL A 108 -0.41 1.14 -10.28
CA VAL A 108 0.62 0.63 -9.36
C VAL A 108 1.53 -0.35 -10.06
N ASP A 109 2.80 -0.38 -9.66
CA ASP A 109 3.80 -1.34 -10.12
C ASP A 109 4.77 -1.73 -9.00
N GLY A 110 5.72 -2.60 -9.32
CA GLY A 110 6.75 -3.05 -8.40
C GLY A 110 6.38 -4.34 -7.64
N GLY A 111 7.34 -4.82 -6.85
CA GLY A 111 7.26 -6.11 -6.16
C GLY A 111 6.00 -6.36 -5.34
N PRO A 112 5.50 -5.39 -4.54
CA PRO A 112 4.30 -5.55 -3.73
C PRO A 112 3.02 -5.85 -4.52
N THR A 113 2.97 -5.50 -5.81
CA THR A 113 1.78 -5.73 -6.65
C THR A 113 1.51 -7.21 -6.93
N ARG A 114 2.47 -8.09 -6.66
CA ARG A 114 2.31 -9.55 -6.75
C ARG A 114 1.49 -10.14 -5.60
N ASN A 115 1.25 -9.37 -4.54
CA ASN A 115 0.44 -9.79 -3.41
C ASN A 115 -1.03 -9.43 -3.66
N GLY A 116 -1.82 -10.43 -4.05
CA GLY A 116 -3.23 -10.23 -4.38
C GLY A 116 -4.10 -9.81 -3.19
N TYR A 117 -3.73 -10.21 -1.96
CA TYR A 117 -4.39 -9.72 -0.75
C TYR A 117 -4.19 -8.20 -0.61
N LEU A 118 -2.92 -7.73 -0.68
CA LEU A 118 -2.61 -6.32 -0.55
C LEU A 118 -3.30 -5.48 -1.63
N MET A 119 -3.31 -5.93 -2.88
CA MET A 119 -3.93 -5.20 -3.98
C MET A 119 -5.45 -5.08 -3.83
N GLN A 120 -6.13 -6.16 -3.39
CA GLN A 120 -7.55 -6.09 -3.09
C GLN A 120 -7.82 -5.17 -1.90
N PHE A 121 -7.05 -5.31 -0.82
CA PHE A 121 -7.22 -4.45 0.36
C PHE A 121 -6.92 -2.98 0.06
N GLN A 122 -5.92 -2.70 -0.80
CA GLN A 122 -5.64 -1.34 -1.28
C GLN A 122 -6.83 -0.74 -2.03
N SER A 123 -7.43 -1.51 -2.94
CA SER A 123 -8.64 -1.08 -3.66
C SER A 123 -9.80 -0.83 -2.70
N ASP A 124 -10.01 -1.76 -1.78
CA ASP A 124 -11.10 -1.72 -0.81
C ASP A 124 -11.01 -0.50 0.13
N ILE A 125 -9.81 -0.24 0.70
CA ILE A 125 -9.66 0.82 1.72
C ILE A 125 -9.59 2.22 1.11
N THR A 126 -9.01 2.37 -0.08
CA THR A 126 -9.01 3.65 -0.80
C THR A 126 -10.35 3.95 -1.48
N ASN A 127 -11.19 2.93 -1.67
CA ASN A 127 -12.37 2.99 -2.53
C ASN A 127 -12.03 3.44 -3.96
N LYS A 128 -10.93 2.94 -4.49
CA LYS A 128 -10.41 3.27 -5.82
C LYS A 128 -10.12 1.98 -6.59
N ARG A 129 -10.27 2.06 -7.89
CA ARG A 129 -9.77 1.02 -8.78
C ARG A 129 -8.25 0.94 -8.68
N VAL A 130 -7.68 -0.26 -8.52
CA VAL A 130 -6.24 -0.50 -8.58
C VAL A 130 -5.91 -1.22 -9.88
N ASN A 131 -5.07 -0.61 -10.69
CA ASN A 131 -4.71 -1.06 -12.03
C ASN A 131 -3.22 -1.43 -12.07
N ILE A 132 -2.93 -2.71 -12.34
CA ILE A 132 -1.60 -3.27 -12.35
C ILE A 132 -1.25 -3.67 -13.78
N PRO A 133 -0.21 -3.09 -14.40
CA PRO A 133 0.24 -3.54 -15.71
C PRO A 133 0.91 -4.92 -15.61
N ASP A 134 0.76 -5.72 -16.65
CA ASP A 134 1.42 -7.02 -16.81
C ASP A 134 2.87 -6.82 -17.29
N ALA A 135 3.63 -6.02 -16.53
CA ALA A 135 5.03 -5.72 -16.79
C ALA A 135 5.72 -5.40 -15.46
N GLU A 136 6.88 -6.01 -15.19
CA GLU A 136 7.53 -5.94 -13.89
C GLU A 136 8.44 -4.71 -13.71
N GLU A 137 8.97 -4.14 -14.77
CA GLU A 137 9.98 -3.07 -14.73
C GLU A 137 9.54 -1.88 -15.59
N LEU A 138 8.46 -1.21 -15.18
CA LEU A 138 7.89 -0.10 -15.96
C LEU A 138 8.87 1.04 -16.20
N SER A 139 9.73 1.36 -15.23
CA SER A 139 10.74 2.40 -15.39
C SER A 139 11.76 2.05 -16.48
N GLY A 140 12.24 0.81 -16.49
CA GLY A 140 13.15 0.30 -17.53
C GLY A 140 12.49 0.24 -18.90
N ILE A 141 11.24 -0.25 -18.94
CA ILE A 141 10.43 -0.29 -20.18
C ILE A 141 10.19 1.12 -20.69
N GLY A 142 9.84 2.07 -19.83
CA GLY A 142 9.64 3.47 -20.19
C GLY A 142 10.90 4.10 -20.77
N ALA A 143 12.06 3.88 -20.17
CA ALA A 143 13.34 4.35 -20.69
C ALA A 143 13.65 3.74 -22.08
N ALA A 144 13.43 2.42 -22.24
CA ALA A 144 13.61 1.74 -23.52
C ALA A 144 12.67 2.29 -24.61
N TYR A 145 11.41 2.57 -24.26
CA TYR A 145 10.44 3.16 -25.17
C TYR A 145 10.87 4.56 -25.60
N MET A 146 11.28 5.42 -24.67
CA MET A 146 11.75 6.76 -24.99
C MET A 146 12.99 6.74 -25.90
N ALA A 147 13.94 5.86 -25.63
CA ALA A 147 15.12 5.68 -26.51
C ALA A 147 14.70 5.19 -27.90
N GLY A 148 13.81 4.21 -28.01
CA GLY A 148 13.33 3.67 -29.28
C GLY A 148 12.52 4.68 -30.09
N ILE A 149 11.70 5.51 -29.44
CA ILE A 149 10.96 6.61 -30.10
C ILE A 149 11.96 7.64 -30.64
N SER A 150 12.95 8.03 -29.84
CA SER A 150 13.99 8.97 -30.25
C SER A 150 14.83 8.44 -31.42
N ALA A 151 15.07 7.13 -31.48
CA ALA A 151 15.77 6.47 -32.59
C ALA A 151 14.87 6.14 -33.80
N GLY A 152 13.58 6.48 -33.76
CA GLY A 152 12.64 6.18 -34.84
C GLY A 152 12.26 4.70 -34.98
N VAL A 153 12.55 3.88 -33.94
CA VAL A 153 12.26 2.42 -33.91
C VAL A 153 10.82 2.16 -33.47
N TYR A 154 10.31 2.95 -32.52
CA TYR A 154 8.98 2.82 -31.96
C TYR A 154 8.08 4.02 -32.29
N ASP A 155 6.80 3.70 -32.43
CA ASP A 155 5.72 4.67 -32.58
C ASP A 155 4.94 4.74 -31.26
N LEU A 156 4.85 5.94 -30.68
CA LEU A 156 4.19 6.16 -29.38
C LEU A 156 2.73 5.69 -29.38
N GLU A 157 2.00 5.92 -30.47
CA GLU A 157 0.59 5.54 -30.57
C GLU A 157 0.40 4.02 -30.54
N LYS A 158 1.34 3.27 -31.13
CA LYS A 158 1.30 1.79 -31.16
C LYS A 158 1.71 1.15 -29.82
N LEU A 159 2.55 1.84 -29.03
CA LEU A 159 3.00 1.33 -27.73
C LEU A 159 1.91 1.44 -26.65
N ALA A 160 1.12 2.51 -26.66
CA ALA A 160 0.16 2.81 -25.62
C ALA A 160 -1.02 1.82 -25.50
N GLY A 161 -1.31 1.06 -26.57
CA GLY A 161 -2.49 0.17 -26.66
C GLY A 161 -2.28 -1.27 -26.21
N ASN A 162 -1.04 -1.76 -26.06
CA ASN A 162 -0.75 -3.21 -25.99
C ASN A 162 -0.47 -3.76 -24.59
N MET A 163 -0.48 -2.95 -23.53
CA MET A 163 -0.15 -3.41 -22.19
C MET A 163 -1.37 -4.05 -21.53
N LYS A 164 -1.33 -5.36 -21.29
CA LYS A 164 -2.33 -6.07 -20.50
C LYS A 164 -2.29 -5.53 -19.06
N ARG A 165 -3.43 -5.53 -18.39
CA ARG A 165 -3.58 -5.01 -17.04
C ARG A 165 -4.50 -5.91 -16.22
N SER A 166 -4.13 -6.11 -14.95
CA SER A 166 -5.02 -6.67 -13.94
C SER A 166 -5.67 -5.54 -13.17
N VAL A 167 -6.98 -5.64 -12.89
CA VAL A 167 -7.73 -4.60 -12.21
C VAL A 167 -8.39 -5.18 -10.97
N TYR A 168 -8.22 -4.49 -9.85
CA TYR A 168 -8.94 -4.76 -8.61
C TYR A 168 -9.97 -3.66 -8.39
N GLU A 169 -11.24 -4.06 -8.28
CA GLU A 169 -12.35 -3.16 -7.96
C GLU A 169 -12.63 -3.21 -6.45
N PRO A 170 -13.07 -2.08 -5.84
CA PRO A 170 -13.51 -2.07 -4.44
C PRO A 170 -14.69 -3.03 -4.21
N LYS A 171 -14.59 -3.85 -3.15
CA LYS A 171 -15.61 -4.83 -2.77
C LYS A 171 -16.06 -4.68 -1.32
N MET A 172 -15.31 -3.89 -0.53
CA MET A 172 -15.59 -3.68 0.88
C MET A 172 -16.77 -2.71 1.05
N ASP A 173 -17.69 -3.09 1.93
CA ASP A 173 -18.78 -2.22 2.37
C ASP A 173 -18.25 -0.91 2.97
N ASP A 174 -18.95 0.20 2.72
CA ASP A 174 -18.55 1.54 3.16
C ASP A 174 -18.44 1.65 4.68
N GLU A 175 -19.37 1.06 5.43
CA GLU A 175 -19.34 1.08 6.89
C GLU A 175 -18.10 0.33 7.44
N ILE A 176 -17.81 -0.82 6.84
CA ILE A 176 -16.61 -1.60 7.21
C ILE A 176 -15.33 -0.83 6.88
N ARG A 177 -15.29 -0.18 5.70
CA ARG A 177 -14.15 0.64 5.26
C ARG A 177 -13.88 1.78 6.23
N GLU A 178 -14.89 2.57 6.53
CA GLU A 178 -14.72 3.73 7.43
C GLU A 178 -14.36 3.30 8.85
N LYS A 179 -14.92 2.20 9.35
CA LYS A 179 -14.55 1.64 10.65
C LYS A 179 -13.09 1.21 10.72
N LYS A 180 -12.61 0.52 9.67
CA LYS A 180 -11.20 0.10 9.58
C LYS A 180 -10.28 1.31 9.49
N TYR A 181 -10.61 2.29 8.65
CA TYR A 181 -9.82 3.51 8.50
C TYR A 181 -9.82 4.36 9.77
N ALA A 182 -10.95 4.49 10.46
CA ALA A 182 -11.01 5.17 11.76
C ALA A 182 -10.12 4.47 12.81
N GLY A 183 -10.05 3.13 12.80
CA GLY A 183 -9.14 2.38 13.65
C GLY A 183 -7.66 2.66 13.32
N TRP A 184 -7.31 2.76 12.04
CA TRP A 184 -5.99 3.20 11.59
C TRP A 184 -5.65 4.59 12.09
N LYS A 185 -6.53 5.58 11.88
CA LYS A 185 -6.32 6.95 12.35
C LYS A 185 -6.08 7.01 13.85
N LYS A 186 -6.86 6.26 14.63
CA LYS A 186 -6.66 6.15 16.09
C LYS A 186 -5.29 5.54 16.44
N ALA A 187 -4.82 4.55 15.68
CA ALA A 187 -3.50 3.97 15.90
C ALA A 187 -2.38 4.97 15.62
N VAL A 188 -2.52 5.75 14.54
CA VAL A 188 -1.58 6.84 14.20
C VAL A 188 -1.61 7.94 15.26
N ASP A 189 -2.78 8.39 15.70
CA ASP A 189 -2.92 9.42 16.74
C ASP A 189 -2.23 9.01 18.06
N GLY A 190 -2.15 7.70 18.31
CA GLY A 190 -1.47 7.15 19.49
C GLY A 190 0.05 7.22 19.43
N VAL A 191 0.66 7.48 18.29
CA VAL A 191 2.12 7.56 18.11
C VAL A 191 2.61 8.98 17.77
N LEU A 192 1.70 9.90 17.43
CA LEU A 192 2.06 11.29 17.18
C LEU A 192 2.60 11.96 18.46
N SER A 193 3.69 12.69 18.29
CA SER A 193 4.23 13.55 19.36
C SER A 193 3.26 14.71 19.58
N LYS A 194 2.77 14.83 20.82
CA LYS A 194 1.89 15.93 21.23
C LYS A 194 2.66 17.23 21.42
#